data_0b3dbef5bc80445ee7db03b57e3b613a
#
_entry.id   0b3dbef5bc80445ee7db03b57e3b613a
#
_cell.length_a   1.000
_cell.length_b   1.000
_cell.length_c   1.000
_cell.angle_alpha   90.00
_cell.angle_beta   90.00
_cell.angle_gamma   90.00
#
_symmetry.space_group_name_H-M   'P 1'
#
loop_
_entity.id
_entity.type
_entity.pdbx_description
1 polymer ?
#
loop_
_entity_poly.entity_id
_entity_poly.type
_entity_poly.pdbx_seq_one_letter_code
_entity_poly.pdbx_strand_id
1 'polypeptide(L)'
;FRRVLFRSRELTDKAESHAVHVFARNLRQLLLQAPVRDRRVLAIDPGFRSGCKLAAIDEFGNVLGHTVIHVIGKAEIVRRGRQQMLEMITMYHIPVIAIGNGTACRETERLVADVIANELKERDVKFAMVNEAGASVYSTSPLGREELPKFDPVLRSAISIGRRLQDPLSELVKINPANIGVGLYQHDVRAKHLEESLDAVVESGVNFVGVNVNTASPSLLR
;
A
#
# COMPACT_ATOMS: atom_id res chain seq x y z
N PHE A 1 20.28 -19.11 -40.40
CA PHE A 1 19.96 -17.79 -39.81
C PHE A 1 18.47 -17.66 -39.48
N ARG A 2 17.54 -17.91 -40.42
CA ARG A 2 16.09 -17.85 -40.19
C ARG A 2 15.59 -18.76 -39.06
N ARG A 3 16.11 -20.01 -38.95
CA ARG A 3 15.72 -20.94 -37.87
C ARG A 3 16.17 -20.49 -36.48
N VAL A 4 17.31 -19.81 -36.34
CA VAL A 4 17.81 -19.29 -35.06
C VAL A 4 16.94 -18.14 -34.63
N LEU A 5 16.61 -17.21 -35.52
CA LEU A 5 15.72 -16.07 -35.23
C LEU A 5 14.30 -16.52 -34.85
N PHE A 6 13.78 -17.56 -35.49
CA PHE A 6 12.46 -18.11 -35.16
C PHE A 6 12.44 -18.74 -33.76
N ARG A 7 13.43 -19.56 -33.42
CA ARG A 7 13.56 -20.14 -32.07
C ARG A 7 13.78 -19.07 -30.99
N SER A 8 14.55 -18.06 -31.29
CA SER A 8 14.76 -16.92 -30.36
C SER A 8 13.44 -16.21 -30.06
N ARG A 9 12.62 -15.90 -31.07
CA ARG A 9 11.29 -15.28 -30.87
C ARG A 9 10.35 -16.18 -30.08
N GLU A 10 10.28 -17.46 -30.40
CA GLU A 10 9.45 -18.42 -29.69
C GLU A 10 9.82 -18.52 -28.20
N LEU A 11 11.12 -18.51 -27.89
CA LEU A 11 11.61 -18.51 -26.51
C LEU A 11 11.27 -17.20 -25.78
N THR A 12 11.42 -16.07 -26.47
CA THR A 12 11.05 -14.76 -25.92
C THR A 12 9.54 -14.69 -25.63
N ASP A 13 8.70 -15.12 -26.56
CA ASP A 13 7.24 -15.13 -26.36
C ASP A 13 6.82 -16.06 -25.21
N LYS A 14 7.45 -17.22 -25.05
CA LYS A 14 7.21 -18.13 -23.91
C LYS A 14 7.65 -17.50 -22.58
N ALA A 15 8.83 -16.88 -22.56
CA ALA A 15 9.33 -16.20 -21.36
C ALA A 15 8.43 -15.02 -20.95
N GLU A 16 7.98 -14.22 -21.91
CA GLU A 16 7.06 -13.12 -21.69
C GLU A 16 5.71 -13.61 -21.15
N SER A 17 5.11 -14.63 -21.77
CA SER A 17 3.85 -15.22 -21.30
C SER A 17 3.98 -15.77 -19.88
N HIS A 18 5.10 -16.40 -19.55
CA HIS A 18 5.37 -16.89 -18.21
C HIS A 18 5.50 -15.74 -17.21
N ALA A 19 6.24 -14.69 -17.56
CA ALA A 19 6.40 -13.50 -16.70
C ALA A 19 5.04 -12.82 -16.43
N VAL A 20 4.22 -12.60 -17.45
CA VAL A 20 2.87 -12.03 -17.30
C VAL A 20 1.99 -12.88 -16.39
N HIS A 21 2.05 -14.22 -16.52
CA HIS A 21 1.33 -15.12 -15.62
C HIS A 21 1.78 -14.99 -14.15
N VAL A 22 3.10 -14.85 -13.92
CA VAL A 22 3.62 -14.60 -12.56
C VAL A 22 3.14 -13.26 -12.03
N PHE A 23 3.15 -12.20 -12.84
CA PHE A 23 2.66 -10.87 -12.47
C PHE A 23 1.17 -10.88 -12.13
N ALA A 24 0.35 -11.54 -12.94
CA ALA A 24 -1.06 -11.74 -12.69
C ALA A 24 -1.32 -12.44 -11.35
N ARG A 25 -0.55 -13.48 -11.04
CA ARG A 25 -0.64 -14.18 -9.74
C ARG A 25 -0.23 -13.28 -8.57
N ASN A 26 0.83 -12.50 -8.72
CA ASN A 26 1.27 -11.56 -7.69
C ASN A 26 0.22 -10.47 -7.42
N LEU A 27 -0.38 -9.90 -8.48
CA LEU A 27 -1.48 -8.95 -8.34
C LEU A 27 -2.66 -9.58 -7.59
N ARG A 28 -3.07 -10.79 -8.00
CA ARG A 28 -4.16 -11.50 -7.33
C ARG A 28 -3.90 -11.69 -5.83
N GLN A 29 -2.68 -12.04 -5.46
CA GLN A 29 -2.31 -12.17 -4.04
C GLN A 29 -2.40 -10.85 -3.28
N LEU A 30 -2.05 -9.72 -3.91
CA LEU A 30 -2.18 -8.38 -3.31
C LEU A 30 -3.64 -7.98 -3.13
N LEU A 31 -4.48 -8.19 -4.16
CA LEU A 31 -5.91 -7.86 -4.11
C LEU A 31 -6.68 -8.70 -3.08
N LEU A 32 -6.31 -9.97 -2.92
CA LEU A 32 -6.99 -10.92 -2.04
C LEU A 32 -6.32 -11.08 -0.67
N GLN A 33 -5.48 -10.12 -0.25
CA GLN A 33 -4.99 -10.09 1.12
C GLN A 33 -6.15 -9.97 2.11
N ALA A 34 -6.03 -10.65 3.24
CA ALA A 34 -7.04 -10.59 4.28
C ALA A 34 -7.19 -9.16 4.82
N PRO A 35 -8.37 -8.55 4.75
CA PRO A 35 -8.60 -7.19 5.25
C PRO A 35 -8.61 -7.15 6.78
N VAL A 36 -8.11 -6.07 7.34
CA VAL A 36 -8.22 -5.76 8.77
C VAL A 36 -9.39 -4.78 8.96
N ARG A 37 -10.60 -5.32 8.89
CA ARG A 37 -11.83 -4.53 8.96
C ARG A 37 -12.15 -4.05 10.38
N ASP A 38 -12.94 -2.98 10.48
CA ASP A 38 -13.49 -2.45 11.72
C ASP A 38 -12.42 -2.11 12.77
N ARG A 39 -11.25 -1.66 12.30
CA ARG A 39 -10.12 -1.27 13.14
C ARG A 39 -9.58 0.09 12.73
N ARG A 40 -9.27 0.91 13.74
CA ARG A 40 -8.46 2.12 13.55
C ARG A 40 -7.05 1.73 13.21
N VAL A 41 -6.44 2.47 12.29
CA VAL A 41 -5.09 2.18 11.80
C VAL A 41 -4.23 3.43 11.90
N LEU A 42 -3.01 3.29 12.42
CA LEU A 42 -1.97 4.28 12.22
C LEU A 42 -1.18 3.89 10.98
N ALA A 43 -1.40 4.60 9.90
CA ALA A 43 -0.66 4.42 8.66
C ALA A 43 0.64 5.20 8.70
N ILE A 44 1.74 4.57 8.27
CA ILE A 44 3.07 5.18 8.17
C ILE A 44 3.58 5.02 6.76
N ASP A 45 3.83 6.14 6.09
CA ASP A 45 4.58 6.22 4.84
C ASP A 45 6.03 6.58 5.17
N PRO A 46 6.97 5.60 5.12
CA PRO A 46 8.34 5.81 5.56
C PRO A 46 9.13 6.72 4.62
N GLY A 47 10.03 7.54 5.19
CA GLY A 47 10.91 8.37 4.38
C GLY A 47 12.11 8.92 5.16
N PHE A 48 13.29 8.89 4.54
CA PHE A 48 14.53 9.36 5.17
C PHE A 48 14.61 10.88 5.26
N ARG A 49 14.50 11.58 4.12
CA ARG A 49 14.75 13.03 4.04
C ARG A 49 13.56 13.84 4.55
N SER A 50 12.38 13.54 4.08
CA SER A 50 11.15 14.26 4.40
C SER A 50 10.47 13.77 5.68
N GLY A 51 11.07 12.79 6.37
CA GLY A 51 10.47 12.12 7.52
C GLY A 51 9.38 11.12 7.13
N CYS A 52 8.94 10.32 8.11
CA CYS A 52 7.83 9.40 7.96
C CYS A 52 6.52 10.15 8.19
N LYS A 53 5.56 10.01 7.28
CA LYS A 53 4.23 10.61 7.41
C LYS A 53 3.32 9.63 8.10
N LEU A 54 2.70 10.10 9.16
CA LEU A 54 1.77 9.33 9.96
C LEU A 54 0.36 9.85 9.74
N ALA A 55 -0.58 8.95 9.49
CA ALA A 55 -2.00 9.25 9.44
C ALA A 55 -2.77 8.26 10.32
N ALA A 56 -3.45 8.75 11.35
CA ALA A 56 -4.43 7.96 12.09
C ALA A 56 -5.75 7.98 11.31
N ILE A 57 -6.28 6.81 10.98
CA ILE A 57 -7.57 6.67 10.29
C ILE A 57 -8.55 5.86 11.16
N ASP A 58 -9.83 6.21 11.03
CA ASP A 58 -10.90 5.49 11.71
C ASP A 58 -11.23 4.15 11.00
N GLU A 59 -12.24 3.45 11.47
CA GLU A 59 -12.70 2.16 10.97
C GLU A 59 -13.22 2.23 9.52
N PHE A 60 -13.54 3.44 9.05
CA PHE A 60 -14.06 3.72 7.70
C PHE A 60 -13.01 4.34 6.77
N GLY A 61 -11.77 4.50 7.23
CA GLY A 61 -10.69 5.11 6.48
C GLY A 61 -10.71 6.65 6.45
N ASN A 62 -11.47 7.30 7.33
CA ASN A 62 -11.43 8.76 7.50
C ASN A 62 -10.26 9.17 8.40
N VAL A 63 -9.67 10.33 8.11
CA VAL A 63 -8.50 10.83 8.85
C VAL A 63 -8.92 11.43 10.19
N LEU A 64 -8.39 10.89 11.28
CA LEU A 64 -8.55 11.39 12.65
C LEU A 64 -7.47 12.42 13.00
N GLY A 65 -6.25 12.22 12.50
CA GLY A 65 -5.12 13.12 12.72
C GLY A 65 -3.89 12.67 11.93
N HIS A 66 -2.94 13.56 11.82
CA HIS A 66 -1.69 13.26 11.10
C HIS A 66 -0.52 14.03 11.68
N THR A 67 0.70 13.53 11.46
CA THR A 67 1.96 14.18 11.81
C THR A 67 3.10 13.68 10.94
N VAL A 68 4.25 14.33 11.06
CA VAL A 68 5.50 13.88 10.43
C VAL A 68 6.52 13.64 11.53
N ILE A 69 7.16 12.47 11.51
CA ILE A 69 8.23 12.12 12.45
C ILE A 69 9.51 11.76 11.71
N HIS A 70 10.63 11.87 12.39
CA HIS A 70 11.91 11.38 11.88
C HIS A 70 12.37 10.18 12.71
N VAL A 71 12.67 9.09 12.03
CA VAL A 71 13.13 7.82 12.62
C VAL A 71 14.64 7.71 12.63
N ILE A 72 15.35 8.65 11.97
CA ILE A 72 16.79 8.75 11.85
C ILE A 72 17.22 10.19 12.12
N GLY A 73 18.41 10.36 12.65
CA GLY A 73 19.02 11.66 12.93
C GLY A 73 19.53 11.80 14.36
N LYS A 74 19.55 13.02 14.88
CA LYS A 74 19.94 13.28 16.27
C LYS A 74 18.99 12.59 17.24
N ALA A 75 19.53 12.02 18.32
CA ALA A 75 18.77 11.25 19.31
C ALA A 75 17.52 11.99 19.83
N GLU A 76 17.62 13.30 20.00
CA GLU A 76 16.49 14.13 20.44
C GLU A 76 15.34 14.19 19.42
N ILE A 77 15.66 14.26 18.11
CA ILE A 77 14.66 14.27 17.04
C ILE A 77 13.94 12.92 16.98
N VAL A 78 14.69 11.82 17.07
CA VAL A 78 14.11 10.47 17.07
C VAL A 78 13.26 10.27 18.33
N ARG A 79 13.72 10.72 19.48
CA ARG A 79 12.93 10.65 20.73
C ARG A 79 11.61 11.43 20.61
N ARG A 80 11.65 12.65 20.05
CA ARG A 80 10.44 13.44 19.80
C ARG A 80 9.48 12.72 18.83
N GLY A 81 9.99 12.15 17.75
CA GLY A 81 9.18 11.37 16.80
C GLY A 81 8.51 10.16 17.46
N ARG A 82 9.26 9.44 18.31
CA ARG A 82 8.74 8.33 19.13
C ARG A 82 7.58 8.78 20.02
N GLN A 83 7.77 9.89 20.73
CA GLN A 83 6.75 10.46 21.62
C GLN A 83 5.49 10.85 20.84
N GLN A 84 5.62 11.54 19.71
CA GLN A 84 4.49 11.92 18.85
C GLN A 84 3.71 10.70 18.33
N MET A 85 4.41 9.63 17.93
CA MET A 85 3.76 8.39 17.52
C MET A 85 2.97 7.75 18.65
N LEU A 86 3.56 7.68 19.85
CA LEU A 86 2.92 7.15 21.05
C LEU A 86 1.67 7.95 21.45
N GLU A 87 1.74 9.27 21.35
CA GLU A 87 0.61 10.18 21.59
C GLU A 87 -0.53 9.90 20.60
N MET A 88 -0.25 9.73 19.32
CA MET A 88 -1.27 9.39 18.33
C MET A 88 -1.91 8.03 18.60
N ILE A 89 -1.11 7.00 18.89
CA ILE A 89 -1.61 5.66 19.21
C ILE A 89 -2.55 5.71 20.43
N THR A 90 -2.17 6.48 21.43
CA THR A 90 -2.95 6.61 22.68
C THR A 90 -4.20 7.45 22.48
N MET A 91 -4.09 8.62 21.85
CA MET A 91 -5.18 9.56 21.64
C MET A 91 -6.30 8.96 20.78
N TYR A 92 -5.94 8.27 19.72
CA TYR A 92 -6.91 7.69 18.78
C TYR A 92 -7.24 6.22 19.06
N HIS A 93 -6.71 5.64 20.15
CA HIS A 93 -6.90 4.23 20.52
C HIS A 93 -6.59 3.26 19.36
N ILE A 94 -5.42 3.41 18.77
CA ILE A 94 -4.99 2.63 17.61
C ILE A 94 -4.58 1.20 18.05
N PRO A 95 -5.23 0.15 17.52
CA PRO A 95 -4.84 -1.23 17.77
C PRO A 95 -3.87 -1.78 16.71
N VAL A 96 -3.78 -1.14 15.53
CA VAL A 96 -2.97 -1.67 14.41
C VAL A 96 -2.19 -0.56 13.71
N ILE A 97 -0.93 -0.85 13.38
CA ILE A 97 -0.04 0.06 12.66
C ILE A 97 0.26 -0.53 11.28
N ALA A 98 0.01 0.23 10.22
CA ALA A 98 0.36 -0.11 8.84
C ALA A 98 1.66 0.60 8.46
N ILE A 99 2.69 -0.12 8.07
CA ILE A 99 3.98 0.44 7.66
C ILE A 99 4.19 0.16 6.17
N GLY A 100 4.34 1.20 5.35
CA GLY A 100 4.73 1.06 3.95
C GLY A 100 6.09 0.36 3.81
N ASN A 101 6.26 -0.47 2.78
CA ASN A 101 7.47 -1.26 2.56
C ASN A 101 8.53 -0.56 1.72
N GLY A 102 8.47 0.77 1.58
CA GLY A 102 9.42 1.56 0.79
C GLY A 102 10.69 1.95 1.53
N THR A 103 11.22 3.10 1.14
CA THR A 103 12.47 3.64 1.69
C THR A 103 12.33 3.93 3.19
N ALA A 104 13.31 3.55 4.00
CA ALA A 104 13.29 3.68 5.48
C ALA A 104 12.30 2.75 6.22
N CYS A 105 11.72 1.76 5.54
CA CYS A 105 10.78 0.84 6.19
C CYS A 105 11.41 0.04 7.34
N ARG A 106 12.65 -0.41 7.21
CA ARG A 106 13.34 -1.18 8.26
C ARG A 106 13.61 -0.39 9.53
N GLU A 107 14.00 0.87 9.39
CA GLU A 107 14.23 1.77 10.52
C GLU A 107 12.90 2.11 11.21
N THR A 108 11.85 2.33 10.43
CA THR A 108 10.49 2.55 10.92
C THR A 108 9.96 1.32 11.66
N GLU A 109 10.14 0.13 11.09
CA GLU A 109 9.75 -1.14 11.71
C GLU A 109 10.45 -1.33 13.07
N ARG A 110 11.77 -1.10 13.14
CA ARG A 110 12.53 -1.19 14.39
C ARG A 110 12.01 -0.23 15.45
N LEU A 111 11.74 1.02 15.07
CA LEU A 111 11.16 2.01 15.99
C LEU A 111 9.79 1.58 16.49
N VAL A 112 8.91 1.13 15.60
CA VAL A 112 7.55 0.66 15.95
C VAL A 112 7.61 -0.56 16.85
N ALA A 113 8.43 -1.56 16.51
CA ALA A 113 8.60 -2.76 17.32
C ALA A 113 9.11 -2.43 18.73
N ASP A 114 10.07 -1.51 18.83
CA ASP A 114 10.62 -1.07 20.11
C ASP A 114 9.59 -0.30 20.96
N VAL A 115 8.78 0.56 20.36
CA VAL A 115 7.66 1.25 21.04
C VAL A 115 6.62 0.25 21.55
N ILE A 116 6.25 -0.74 20.74
CA ILE A 116 5.30 -1.77 21.15
C ILE A 116 5.85 -2.57 22.33
N ALA A 117 7.11 -2.98 22.26
CA ALA A 117 7.73 -3.82 23.29
C ALA A 117 7.95 -3.09 24.64
N ASN A 118 8.19 -1.79 24.63
CA ASN A 118 8.54 -1.03 25.83
C ASN A 118 7.39 -0.19 26.39
N GLU A 119 6.69 0.58 25.55
CA GLU A 119 5.65 1.52 26.01
C GLU A 119 4.22 0.99 25.88
N LEU A 120 3.99 0.04 24.96
CA LEU A 120 2.65 -0.47 24.66
C LEU A 120 2.47 -1.95 25.01
N LYS A 121 3.38 -2.55 25.77
CA LYS A 121 3.34 -3.97 26.13
C LYS A 121 2.06 -4.41 26.84
N GLU A 122 1.41 -3.50 27.55
CA GLU A 122 0.12 -3.75 28.21
C GLU A 122 -1.08 -3.59 27.26
N ARG A 123 -0.85 -3.16 26.01
CA ARG A 123 -1.87 -2.96 24.99
C ARG A 123 -1.65 -3.96 23.85
N ASP A 124 -2.73 -4.53 23.32
CA ASP A 124 -2.68 -5.43 22.15
C ASP A 124 -2.54 -4.63 20.83
N VAL A 125 -1.42 -3.88 20.71
CA VAL A 125 -1.09 -3.15 19.49
C VAL A 125 -0.20 -4.03 18.60
N LYS A 126 -0.57 -4.17 17.33
CA LYS A 126 0.15 -4.95 16.33
C LYS A 126 0.57 -4.08 15.15
N PHE A 127 1.56 -4.53 14.38
CA PHE A 127 1.90 -3.86 13.12
C PHE A 127 1.95 -4.84 11.96
N ALA A 128 1.76 -4.32 10.76
CA ALA A 128 1.91 -5.06 9.52
C ALA A 128 2.64 -4.23 8.47
N MET A 129 3.48 -4.90 7.68
CA MET A 129 4.08 -4.28 6.50
C MET A 129 3.07 -4.30 5.35
N VAL A 130 2.90 -3.15 4.70
CA VAL A 130 1.94 -2.96 3.61
C VAL A 130 2.68 -2.61 2.33
N ASN A 131 2.32 -3.22 1.22
CA ASN A 131 2.87 -2.87 -0.08
C ASN A 131 2.40 -1.47 -0.48
N GLU A 132 3.34 -0.52 -0.62
CA GLU A 132 3.05 0.87 -0.97
C GLU A 132 3.09 1.15 -2.48
N ALA A 133 3.43 0.16 -3.32
CA ALA A 133 3.52 0.35 -4.76
C ALA A 133 2.24 0.99 -5.32
N GLY A 134 2.40 2.02 -6.16
CA GLY A 134 1.31 2.79 -6.73
C GLY A 134 0.60 3.77 -5.75
N ALA A 135 0.94 3.82 -4.46
CA ALA A 135 0.35 4.78 -3.53
C ALA A 135 0.64 6.24 -3.93
N SER A 136 1.85 6.50 -4.43
CA SER A 136 2.22 7.81 -4.99
C SER A 136 1.43 8.17 -6.25
N VAL A 137 1.11 7.18 -7.09
CA VAL A 137 0.27 7.37 -8.29
C VAL A 137 -1.15 7.77 -7.89
N TYR A 138 -1.76 7.02 -6.95
CA TYR A 138 -3.05 7.37 -6.39
C TYR A 138 -3.05 8.78 -5.79
N SER A 139 -2.04 9.12 -5.00
CA SER A 139 -1.97 10.38 -4.26
C SER A 139 -1.98 11.63 -5.14
N THR A 140 -1.48 11.52 -6.38
CA THR A 140 -1.45 12.60 -7.38
C THR A 140 -2.58 12.51 -8.40
N SER A 141 -3.35 11.43 -8.42
CA SER A 141 -4.45 11.19 -9.36
C SER A 141 -5.63 12.18 -9.15
N PRO A 142 -6.50 12.35 -10.15
CA PRO A 142 -7.74 13.09 -9.98
C PRO A 142 -8.60 12.51 -8.85
N LEU A 143 -8.73 11.19 -8.79
CA LEU A 143 -9.50 10.48 -7.76
C LEU A 143 -8.96 10.75 -6.35
N GLY A 144 -7.63 10.66 -6.17
CA GLY A 144 -7.00 10.96 -4.87
C GLY A 144 -7.20 12.42 -4.42
N ARG A 145 -7.29 13.36 -5.37
CA ARG A 145 -7.62 14.78 -5.09
C ARG A 145 -9.09 14.97 -4.72
N GLU A 146 -9.98 14.23 -5.36
CA GLU A 146 -11.41 14.26 -5.09
C GLU A 146 -11.75 13.64 -3.73
N GLU A 147 -11.18 12.47 -3.41
CA GLU A 147 -11.43 11.79 -2.14
C GLU A 147 -10.80 12.51 -0.93
N LEU A 148 -9.64 13.12 -1.13
CA LEU A 148 -8.83 13.71 -0.06
C LEU A 148 -8.38 15.15 -0.40
N PRO A 149 -9.32 16.08 -0.68
CA PRO A 149 -8.99 17.43 -1.19
C PRO A 149 -8.21 18.28 -0.19
N LYS A 150 -8.36 18.03 1.11
CA LYS A 150 -7.73 18.82 2.18
C LYS A 150 -6.27 18.41 2.48
N PHE A 151 -5.81 17.29 1.91
CA PHE A 151 -4.50 16.72 2.22
C PHE A 151 -3.55 16.84 1.04
N ASP A 152 -2.27 17.01 1.32
CA ASP A 152 -1.23 17.01 0.30
C ASP A 152 -1.00 15.59 -0.28
N PRO A 153 -0.32 15.46 -1.44
CA PRO A 153 -0.08 14.15 -2.04
C PRO A 153 0.67 13.17 -1.13
N VAL A 154 1.59 13.67 -0.31
CA VAL A 154 2.41 12.80 0.54
C VAL A 154 1.57 12.19 1.66
N LEU A 155 0.67 12.97 2.23
CA LEU A 155 -0.24 12.47 3.25
C LEU A 155 -1.33 11.58 2.65
N ARG A 156 -1.80 11.86 1.42
CA ARG A 156 -2.70 10.95 0.68
C ARG A 156 -2.07 9.56 0.48
N SER A 157 -0.75 9.50 0.20
CA SER A 157 -0.01 8.24 0.11
C SER A 157 -0.06 7.48 1.44
N ALA A 158 0.22 8.13 2.56
CA ALA A 158 0.13 7.50 3.88
C ALA A 158 -1.28 6.99 4.19
N ILE A 159 -2.32 7.77 3.91
CA ILE A 159 -3.73 7.37 4.09
C ILE A 159 -4.06 6.13 3.25
N SER A 160 -3.62 6.11 1.99
CA SER A 160 -3.80 4.95 1.10
C SER A 160 -3.15 3.69 1.66
N ILE A 161 -1.94 3.78 2.22
CA ILE A 161 -1.28 2.65 2.88
C ILE A 161 -2.14 2.08 4.02
N GLY A 162 -2.74 2.94 4.84
CA GLY A 162 -3.64 2.50 5.91
C GLY A 162 -4.92 1.85 5.41
N ARG A 163 -5.55 2.45 4.40
CA ARG A 163 -6.77 1.91 3.76
C ARG A 163 -6.51 0.56 3.07
N ARG A 164 -5.32 0.34 2.49
CA ARG A 164 -4.92 -0.96 1.94
C ARG A 164 -4.87 -2.06 2.99
N LEU A 165 -4.54 -1.74 4.24
CA LEU A 165 -4.59 -2.72 5.32
C LEU A 165 -6.04 -3.01 5.73
N GLN A 166 -6.91 -1.99 5.74
CA GLN A 166 -8.33 -2.15 6.09
C GLN A 166 -9.12 -2.91 5.00
N ASP A 167 -8.94 -2.54 3.74
CA ASP A 167 -9.57 -3.18 2.58
C ASP A 167 -8.65 -3.08 1.35
N PRO A 168 -7.80 -4.10 1.13
CA PRO A 168 -6.83 -4.10 0.03
C PRO A 168 -7.50 -3.98 -1.35
N LEU A 169 -8.59 -4.71 -1.57
CA LEU A 169 -9.27 -4.72 -2.85
C LEU A 169 -9.84 -3.34 -3.19
N SER A 170 -10.63 -2.76 -2.29
CA SER A 170 -11.28 -1.46 -2.50
C SER A 170 -10.29 -0.32 -2.73
N GLU A 171 -9.09 -0.41 -2.17
CA GLU A 171 -8.08 0.63 -2.34
C GLU A 171 -7.21 0.40 -3.58
N LEU A 172 -6.83 -0.85 -3.87
CA LEU A 172 -5.93 -1.16 -4.99
C LEU A 172 -6.62 -1.02 -6.36
N VAL A 173 -7.92 -1.24 -6.47
CA VAL A 173 -8.67 -1.05 -7.72
C VAL A 173 -8.75 0.42 -8.19
N LYS A 174 -8.43 1.37 -7.31
CA LYS A 174 -8.33 2.80 -7.63
C LYS A 174 -7.09 3.14 -8.47
N ILE A 175 -6.16 2.20 -8.61
CA ILE A 175 -4.88 2.38 -9.27
C ILE A 175 -4.87 1.49 -10.50
N ASN A 176 -4.41 2.04 -11.63
CA ASN A 176 -4.17 1.20 -12.80
C ASN A 176 -3.21 0.04 -12.42
N PRO A 177 -3.58 -1.21 -12.64
CA PRO A 177 -2.79 -2.38 -12.23
C PRO A 177 -1.35 -2.37 -12.74
N ALA A 178 -1.09 -1.77 -13.90
CA ALA A 178 0.26 -1.61 -14.46
C ALA A 178 1.17 -0.71 -13.58
N ASN A 179 0.59 0.13 -12.72
CA ASN A 179 1.32 0.97 -11.76
C ASN A 179 1.52 0.30 -10.38
N ILE A 180 0.94 -0.87 -10.18
CA ILE A 180 1.18 -1.68 -9.00
C ILE A 180 2.42 -2.54 -9.26
N GLY A 181 3.42 -2.46 -8.39
CA GLY A 181 4.65 -3.23 -8.53
C GLY A 181 4.41 -4.73 -8.35
N VAL A 182 4.13 -5.43 -9.44
CA VAL A 182 3.84 -6.88 -9.45
C VAL A 182 5.04 -7.73 -9.85
N GLY A 183 6.11 -7.11 -10.36
CA GLY A 183 7.37 -7.80 -10.70
C GLY A 183 8.45 -6.86 -11.20
N LEU A 184 9.71 -7.28 -11.04
CA LEU A 184 10.89 -6.47 -11.41
C LEU A 184 10.95 -6.14 -12.90
N TYR A 185 10.52 -7.07 -13.76
CA TYR A 185 10.63 -6.99 -15.23
C TYR A 185 9.29 -6.68 -15.89
N GLN A 186 8.33 -6.09 -15.17
CA GLN A 186 7.01 -5.79 -15.76
C GLN A 186 7.07 -4.79 -16.92
N HIS A 187 8.12 -3.97 -17.00
CA HIS A 187 8.34 -3.03 -18.11
C HIS A 187 9.06 -3.63 -19.33
N ASP A 188 9.53 -4.88 -19.22
CA ASP A 188 10.25 -5.59 -20.31
C ASP A 188 9.30 -6.47 -21.15
N VAL A 189 8.03 -6.58 -20.74
CA VAL A 189 6.99 -7.30 -21.47
C VAL A 189 6.11 -6.35 -22.28
N ARG A 190 5.40 -6.87 -23.30
CA ARG A 190 4.49 -6.06 -24.11
C ARG A 190 3.39 -5.44 -23.25
N ALA A 191 3.34 -4.12 -23.21
CA ALA A 191 2.44 -3.35 -22.32
C ALA A 191 0.98 -3.78 -22.47
N LYS A 192 0.47 -3.92 -23.70
CA LYS A 192 -0.92 -4.34 -23.98
C LYS A 192 -1.23 -5.73 -23.41
N HIS A 193 -0.34 -6.70 -23.59
CA HIS A 193 -0.53 -8.06 -23.08
C HIS A 193 -0.52 -8.10 -21.54
N LEU A 194 0.34 -7.28 -20.92
CA LEU A 194 0.38 -7.12 -19.48
C LEU A 194 -0.93 -6.50 -18.95
N GLU A 195 -1.34 -5.37 -19.54
CA GLU A 195 -2.54 -4.64 -19.15
C GLU A 195 -3.80 -5.52 -19.22
N GLU A 196 -4.06 -6.16 -20.37
CA GLU A 196 -5.20 -7.08 -20.54
C GLU A 196 -5.20 -8.21 -19.50
N SER A 197 -4.02 -8.76 -19.20
CA SER A 197 -3.89 -9.84 -18.21
C SER A 197 -4.14 -9.37 -16.78
N LEU A 198 -3.65 -8.17 -16.43
CA LEU A 198 -3.83 -7.61 -15.09
C LEU A 198 -5.27 -7.14 -14.86
N ASP A 199 -5.93 -6.56 -15.86
CA ASP A 199 -7.33 -6.15 -15.80
C ASP A 199 -8.26 -7.36 -15.59
N ALA A 200 -8.01 -8.47 -16.28
CA ALA A 200 -8.74 -9.71 -16.05
C ALA A 200 -8.58 -10.26 -14.62
N VAL A 201 -7.41 -10.04 -14.00
CA VAL A 201 -7.20 -10.41 -12.59
C VAL A 201 -8.01 -9.54 -11.65
N VAL A 202 -8.06 -8.23 -11.90
CA VAL A 202 -8.87 -7.29 -11.10
C VAL A 202 -10.34 -7.68 -11.18
N GLU A 203 -10.89 -7.86 -12.39
CA GLU A 203 -12.27 -8.27 -12.60
C GLU A 203 -12.58 -9.61 -11.89
N SER A 204 -11.73 -10.61 -12.06
CA SER A 204 -11.87 -11.89 -11.37
C SER A 204 -11.81 -11.75 -9.84
N GLY A 205 -10.94 -10.87 -9.32
CA GLY A 205 -10.80 -10.60 -7.89
C GLY A 205 -12.06 -9.96 -7.30
N VAL A 206 -12.58 -8.94 -7.96
CA VAL A 206 -13.83 -8.25 -7.56
C VAL A 206 -15.01 -9.22 -7.57
N ASN A 207 -15.17 -10.00 -8.62
CA ASN A 207 -16.25 -11.00 -8.72
C ASN A 207 -16.13 -12.11 -7.65
N PHE A 208 -14.91 -12.50 -7.29
CA PHE A 208 -14.68 -13.55 -6.29
C PHE A 208 -15.03 -13.09 -4.87
N VAL A 209 -14.64 -11.88 -4.49
CA VAL A 209 -14.88 -11.35 -3.13
C VAL A 209 -16.32 -10.91 -2.96
N GLY A 210 -16.96 -10.44 -4.03
CA GLY A 210 -18.22 -9.73 -3.97
C GLY A 210 -18.06 -8.32 -3.39
N VAL A 211 -19.00 -7.46 -3.68
CA VAL A 211 -18.95 -6.05 -3.30
C VAL A 211 -20.15 -5.67 -2.44
N ASN A 212 -19.92 -5.10 -1.27
CA ASN A 212 -20.98 -4.49 -0.49
C ASN A 212 -21.30 -3.11 -1.08
N VAL A 213 -22.44 -3.02 -1.77
CA VAL A 213 -22.88 -1.80 -2.48
C VAL A 213 -22.98 -0.57 -1.56
N ASN A 214 -23.26 -0.78 -0.27
CA ASN A 214 -23.39 0.32 0.69
C ASN A 214 -22.06 0.93 1.13
N THR A 215 -20.95 0.19 0.96
CA THR A 215 -19.61 0.62 1.41
C THR A 215 -18.61 0.72 0.25
N ALA A 216 -19.00 0.29 -0.94
CA ALA A 216 -18.14 0.28 -2.10
C ALA A 216 -17.82 1.69 -2.61
N SER A 217 -16.57 1.89 -3.00
CA SER A 217 -16.18 3.10 -3.73
C SER A 217 -16.74 3.07 -5.16
N PRO A 218 -16.97 4.23 -5.80
CA PRO A 218 -17.39 4.28 -7.21
C PRO A 218 -16.45 3.54 -8.15
N SER A 219 -15.15 3.49 -7.83
CA SER A 219 -14.14 2.77 -8.61
C SER A 219 -14.29 1.25 -8.54
N LEU A 220 -14.89 0.73 -7.46
CA LEU A 220 -15.12 -0.70 -7.29
C LEU A 220 -16.41 -1.18 -7.99
N LEU A 221 -17.33 -0.24 -8.26
CA LEU A 221 -18.64 -0.51 -8.89
C LEU A 221 -18.62 -0.33 -10.42
N ARG A 222 -17.55 0.18 -11.00
CA ARG A 222 -17.32 0.33 -12.44
C ARG A 222 -16.64 -0.87 -13.03
#